data_b537466378422126e544533a77de617a
#
_entry.id   b537466378422126e544533a77de617a
#
_cell.length_a   1.000
_cell.length_b   1.000
_cell.length_c   1.000
_cell.angle_alpha   90.00
_cell.angle_beta   90.00
_cell.angle_gamma   90.00
#
_symmetry.space_group_name_H-M   'P 1'
#
loop_
_entity.id
_entity.type
_entity.pdbx_description
1 polymer ?
#
loop_
_entity_poly.entity_id
_entity_poly.type
_entity_poly.pdbx_seq_one_letter_code
_entity_poly.pdbx_strand_id
1 'polypeptide(L)'
;MSRLRILRRLAFLAVFLVVAMLVLGQFTELKELATGVFASTALVVAIVGFAAQRTLANVMAGIQIAVSQPIRIGDRLTFEECEGRVTDITLSYTYIDPGDGSSVVIPNQLLVEGIVHNKSTEDTMA
;
A
#
# COMPACT_ATOMS: atom_id res chain seq x y z
N MET A 1 -9.63 -16.27 -7.10
CA MET A 1 -10.85 -15.85 -7.80
C MET A 1 -11.79 -15.05 -6.91
N SER A 2 -11.94 -15.43 -5.62
CA SER A 2 -12.80 -14.70 -4.69
C SER A 2 -12.35 -13.24 -4.46
N ARG A 3 -11.05 -12.99 -4.51
CA ARG A 3 -10.49 -11.64 -4.32
C ARG A 3 -10.91 -10.69 -5.43
N LEU A 4 -10.88 -11.14 -6.68
CA LEU A 4 -11.31 -10.33 -7.82
C LEU A 4 -12.80 -10.04 -7.77
N ARG A 5 -13.59 -11.00 -7.31
CA ARG A 5 -15.05 -10.82 -7.16
C ARG A 5 -15.36 -9.77 -6.10
N ILE A 6 -14.68 -9.82 -4.98
CA ILE A 6 -14.85 -8.85 -3.88
C ILE A 6 -14.43 -7.44 -4.33
N LEU A 7 -13.28 -7.32 -4.98
CA LEU A 7 -12.79 -6.04 -5.50
C LEU A 7 -13.77 -5.45 -6.52
N ARG A 8 -14.29 -6.29 -7.39
CA ARG A 8 -15.27 -5.87 -8.39
C ARG A 8 -16.54 -5.35 -7.73
N ARG A 9 -17.04 -6.07 -6.73
CA ARG A 9 -18.24 -5.65 -6.00
C ARG A 9 -18.03 -4.33 -5.27
N LEU A 10 -16.87 -4.17 -4.62
CA LEU A 10 -16.54 -2.93 -3.93
C LEU A 10 -16.43 -1.77 -4.92
N ALA A 11 -15.83 -1.98 -6.08
CA ALA A 11 -15.73 -0.96 -7.11
C ALA A 11 -17.10 -0.54 -7.62
N PHE A 12 -17.99 -1.51 -7.90
CA PHE A 12 -19.35 -1.20 -8.34
C PHE A 12 -20.13 -0.44 -7.26
N LEU A 13 -19.99 -0.84 -6.00
CA LEU A 13 -20.63 -0.16 -4.89
C LEU A 13 -20.16 1.28 -4.78
N ALA A 14 -18.86 1.51 -4.89
CA ALA A 14 -18.29 2.85 -4.82
C ALA A 14 -18.81 3.73 -5.96
N VAL A 15 -18.81 3.21 -7.18
CA VAL A 15 -19.34 3.93 -8.36
C VAL A 15 -20.82 4.24 -8.18
N PHE A 16 -21.60 3.26 -7.72
CA PHE A 16 -23.03 3.44 -7.48
C PHE A 16 -23.28 4.54 -6.45
N LEU A 17 -22.54 4.57 -5.36
CA LEU A 17 -22.68 5.59 -4.33
C LEU A 17 -22.35 6.98 -4.88
N VAL A 18 -21.28 7.11 -5.66
CA VAL A 18 -20.90 8.39 -6.27
C VAL A 18 -21.96 8.89 -7.22
N VAL A 19 -22.47 8.01 -8.09
CA VAL A 19 -23.52 8.37 -9.06
C VAL A 19 -24.80 8.76 -8.33
N ALA A 20 -25.20 8.02 -7.29
CA ALA A 20 -26.39 8.32 -6.51
C ALA A 20 -26.29 9.70 -5.85
N MET A 21 -25.11 10.03 -5.32
CA MET A 21 -24.89 11.35 -4.70
C MET A 21 -24.96 12.48 -5.72
N LEU A 22 -24.40 12.27 -6.92
CA LEU A 22 -24.45 13.29 -7.98
C LEU A 22 -25.88 13.52 -8.45
N VAL A 23 -26.67 12.44 -8.58
CA VAL A 23 -28.08 12.53 -8.98
C VAL A 23 -28.89 13.25 -7.90
N LEU A 24 -28.72 12.89 -6.63
CA LEU A 24 -29.44 13.53 -5.52
C LEU A 24 -29.11 15.01 -5.41
N GLY A 25 -27.88 15.41 -5.72
CA GLY A 25 -27.46 16.79 -5.66
C GLY A 25 -28.12 17.70 -6.70
N GLN A 26 -28.74 17.12 -7.74
CA GLN A 26 -29.44 17.88 -8.79
C GLN A 26 -30.85 18.32 -8.36
N PHE A 27 -31.39 17.70 -7.32
CA PHE A 27 -32.72 18.06 -6.83
C PHE A 27 -32.62 19.13 -5.75
N THR A 28 -33.24 20.31 -5.98
CA THR A 28 -33.16 21.41 -5.05
C THR A 28 -33.77 21.11 -3.69
N GLU A 29 -34.82 20.32 -3.65
CA GLU A 29 -35.48 19.94 -2.40
C GLU A 29 -34.63 19.02 -1.54
N LEU A 30 -33.73 18.25 -2.16
CA LEU A 30 -32.85 17.30 -1.48
C LEU A 30 -31.44 17.85 -1.26
N LYS A 31 -31.21 19.12 -1.63
CA LYS A 31 -29.88 19.73 -1.57
C LYS A 31 -29.32 19.76 -0.15
N GLU A 32 -30.14 20.11 0.84
CA GLU A 32 -29.71 20.12 2.24
C GLU A 32 -29.40 18.73 2.74
N LEU A 33 -30.25 17.76 2.38
CA LEU A 33 -30.01 16.35 2.74
C LEU A 33 -28.76 15.83 2.07
N ALA A 34 -28.56 16.14 0.78
CA ALA A 34 -27.36 15.76 0.04
C ALA A 34 -26.10 16.37 0.66
N THR A 35 -26.15 17.61 1.11
CA THR A 35 -25.03 18.26 1.78
C THR A 35 -24.66 17.55 3.07
N GLY A 36 -25.67 17.17 3.87
CA GLY A 36 -25.45 16.41 5.09
C GLY A 36 -24.85 15.04 4.85
N VAL A 37 -25.35 14.33 3.85
CA VAL A 37 -24.82 13.04 3.45
C VAL A 37 -23.37 13.18 2.94
N PHE A 38 -23.12 14.23 2.17
CA PHE A 38 -21.78 14.52 1.65
C PHE A 38 -20.79 14.76 2.79
N ALA A 39 -21.17 15.57 3.78
CA ALA A 39 -20.33 15.85 4.93
C ALA A 39 -20.04 14.59 5.75
N SER A 40 -21.08 13.75 5.97
CA SER A 40 -20.92 12.48 6.69
C SER A 40 -20.02 11.52 5.92
N THR A 41 -20.17 11.46 4.59
CA THR A 41 -19.34 10.61 3.74
C THR A 41 -17.88 11.07 3.77
N ALA A 42 -17.65 12.39 3.72
CA ALA A 42 -16.30 12.95 3.79
C ALA A 42 -15.62 12.55 5.11
N LEU A 43 -16.36 12.59 6.21
CA LEU A 43 -15.82 12.19 7.51
C LEU A 43 -15.47 10.71 7.53
N VAL A 44 -16.35 9.84 7.01
CA VAL A 44 -16.09 8.41 6.93
C VAL A 44 -14.87 8.12 6.05
N VAL A 45 -14.78 8.79 4.88
CA VAL A 45 -13.64 8.64 3.97
C VAL A 45 -12.34 9.06 4.65
N ALA A 46 -12.37 10.16 5.41
CA ALA A 46 -11.19 10.62 6.13
C ALA A 46 -10.74 9.60 7.17
N ILE A 47 -11.68 9.01 7.93
CA ILE A 47 -11.38 8.00 8.93
C ILE A 47 -10.81 6.74 8.26
N VAL A 48 -11.44 6.27 7.18
CA VAL A 48 -11.00 5.07 6.46
C VAL A 48 -9.63 5.33 5.82
N GLY A 49 -9.44 6.51 5.23
CA GLY A 49 -8.16 6.90 4.64
C GLY A 49 -7.04 6.93 5.67
N PHE A 50 -7.33 7.47 6.86
CA PHE A 50 -6.36 7.49 7.94
C PHE A 50 -6.03 6.06 8.41
N ALA A 51 -7.06 5.21 8.52
CA ALA A 51 -6.86 3.82 8.91
C ALA A 51 -6.08 3.03 7.86
N ALA A 52 -6.25 3.36 6.58
CA ALA A 52 -5.57 2.70 5.47
C ALA A 52 -4.21 3.32 5.14
N GLN A 53 -3.78 4.35 5.87
CA GLN A 53 -2.57 5.11 5.56
C GLN A 53 -1.34 4.22 5.47
N ARG A 54 -1.18 3.29 6.40
CA ARG A 54 -0.03 2.40 6.42
C ARG A 54 -0.01 1.48 5.20
N THR A 55 -1.16 0.95 4.82
CA THR A 55 -1.29 0.09 3.65
C THR A 55 -0.91 0.85 2.38
N LEU A 56 -1.43 2.07 2.22
CA LEU A 56 -1.09 2.92 1.08
C LEU A 56 0.40 3.25 1.06
N ALA A 57 1.00 3.54 2.21
CA ALA A 57 2.42 3.83 2.30
C ALA A 57 3.26 2.61 1.88
N ASN A 58 2.85 1.40 2.26
CA ASN A 58 3.55 0.18 1.85
C ASN A 58 3.45 -0.03 0.33
N VAL A 59 2.29 0.22 -0.25
CA VAL A 59 2.10 0.11 -1.70
C VAL A 59 2.96 1.13 -2.45
N MET A 60 2.95 2.38 -1.99
CA MET A 60 3.77 3.43 -2.59
C MET A 60 5.26 3.11 -2.47
N ALA A 61 5.68 2.57 -1.33
CA ALA A 61 7.06 2.14 -1.13
C ALA A 61 7.42 0.99 -2.09
N GLY A 62 6.48 0.05 -2.30
CA GLY A 62 6.68 -1.03 -3.26
C GLY A 62 6.86 -0.53 -4.69
N ILE A 63 6.06 0.46 -5.09
CA ILE A 63 6.19 1.10 -6.40
C ILE A 63 7.54 1.80 -6.51
N GLN A 64 7.96 2.50 -5.46
CA GLN A 64 9.24 3.19 -5.43
C GLN A 64 10.40 2.21 -5.57
N ILE A 65 10.33 1.07 -4.88
CA ILE A 65 11.35 0.03 -5.00
C ILE A 65 11.41 -0.50 -6.44
N ALA A 66 10.24 -0.73 -7.04
CA ALA A 66 10.16 -1.26 -8.41
C ALA A 66 10.73 -0.28 -9.44
N VAL A 67 10.47 1.02 -9.27
CA VAL A 67 10.91 2.05 -10.22
C VAL A 67 12.37 2.41 -10.03
N SER A 68 12.77 2.69 -8.79
CA SER A 68 14.13 3.16 -8.47
C SER A 68 15.13 2.05 -8.26
N GLN A 69 14.64 0.86 -7.92
CA GLN A 69 15.43 -0.36 -7.68
C GLN A 69 16.62 -0.17 -6.73
N PRO A 70 16.42 0.48 -5.56
CA PRO A 70 17.48 0.53 -4.55
C PRO A 70 17.77 -0.85 -3.98
N ILE A 71 16.78 -1.74 -4.05
CA ILE A 71 16.85 -3.12 -3.59
C ILE A 71 16.34 -4.01 -4.72
N ARG A 72 17.05 -5.10 -5.00
CA ARG A 72 16.69 -6.06 -6.05
C ARG A 72 16.61 -7.46 -5.46
N ILE A 73 15.84 -8.32 -6.11
CA ILE A 73 15.79 -9.74 -5.75
C ILE A 73 17.19 -10.31 -5.90
N GLY A 74 17.63 -11.03 -4.87
CA GLY A 74 18.97 -11.59 -4.81
C GLY A 74 19.97 -10.73 -4.06
N ASP A 75 19.64 -9.48 -3.76
CA ASP A 75 20.51 -8.60 -3.00
C ASP A 75 20.57 -9.03 -1.54
N ARG A 76 21.72 -8.79 -0.93
CA ARG A 76 21.91 -9.09 0.49
C ARG A 76 21.72 -7.80 1.27
N LEU A 77 20.79 -7.83 2.21
CA LEU A 77 20.40 -6.66 3.00
C LEU A 77 20.68 -6.87 4.47
N THR A 78 21.01 -5.77 5.14
CA THR A 78 21.01 -5.69 6.59
C THR A 78 19.97 -4.66 6.98
N PHE A 79 18.95 -5.08 7.72
CA PHE A 79 17.87 -4.22 8.21
C PHE A 79 17.71 -4.48 9.70
N GLU A 80 17.98 -3.44 10.50
CA GLU A 80 18.03 -3.54 11.96
C GLU A 80 19.01 -4.65 12.35
N GLU A 81 18.53 -5.69 13.04
CA GLU A 81 19.36 -6.82 13.42
C GLU A 81 19.24 -8.00 12.47
N CYS A 82 18.44 -7.83 11.39
CA CYS A 82 18.20 -8.87 10.41
C CYS A 82 19.11 -8.70 9.22
N GLU A 83 19.79 -9.77 8.84
CA GLU A 83 20.61 -9.81 7.64
C GLU A 83 20.17 -11.02 6.82
N GLY A 84 20.02 -10.82 5.51
CA GLY A 84 19.62 -11.90 4.63
C GLY A 84 19.55 -11.48 3.18
N ARG A 85 19.16 -12.43 2.34
CA ARG A 85 19.04 -12.22 0.90
C ARG A 85 17.58 -12.01 0.52
N VAL A 86 17.32 -11.03 -0.32
CA VAL A 86 15.98 -10.75 -0.81
C VAL A 86 15.57 -11.89 -1.75
N THR A 87 14.49 -12.60 -1.41
CA THR A 87 13.96 -13.69 -2.22
C THR A 87 12.80 -13.25 -3.10
N ASP A 88 12.00 -12.29 -2.63
CA ASP A 88 10.86 -11.79 -3.40
C ASP A 88 10.48 -10.40 -2.91
N ILE A 89 9.95 -9.59 -3.81
CA ILE A 89 9.42 -8.27 -3.50
C ILE A 89 8.00 -8.21 -4.04
N THR A 90 7.03 -8.09 -3.13
CA THR A 90 5.63 -7.92 -3.51
C THR A 90 5.25 -6.44 -3.38
N LEU A 91 4.02 -6.13 -3.73
CA LEU A 91 3.54 -4.74 -3.70
C LEU A 91 3.64 -4.10 -2.32
N SER A 92 3.40 -4.87 -1.26
CA SER A 92 3.38 -4.35 0.11
C SER A 92 4.52 -4.86 0.99
N TYR A 93 5.10 -6.01 0.66
CA TYR A 93 6.07 -6.68 1.52
C TYR A 93 7.27 -7.16 0.73
N THR A 94 8.41 -7.23 1.41
CA THR A 94 9.64 -7.83 0.89
C THR A 94 9.99 -9.04 1.73
N TYR A 95 10.33 -10.14 1.09
CA TYR A 95 10.70 -11.39 1.73
C TYR A 95 12.20 -11.55 1.73
N ILE A 96 12.75 -11.86 2.89
CA ILE A 96 14.19 -12.03 3.09
C ILE A 96 14.46 -13.41 3.67
N ASP A 97 15.47 -14.08 3.13
CA ASP A 97 15.95 -15.38 3.64
C ASP A 97 17.22 -15.14 4.43
N PRO A 98 17.18 -15.29 5.77
CA PRO A 98 18.37 -15.12 6.60
C PRO A 98 19.34 -16.31 6.57
N GLY A 99 18.93 -17.43 5.95
CA GLY A 99 19.77 -18.59 5.81
C GLY A 99 19.55 -19.69 6.83
N ASP A 100 18.57 -19.51 7.72
CA ASP A 100 18.25 -20.50 8.76
C ASP A 100 17.01 -21.33 8.44
N GLY A 101 16.53 -21.25 7.18
CA GLY A 101 15.32 -21.95 6.76
C GLY A 101 14.04 -21.19 7.01
N SER A 102 14.10 -20.06 7.68
CA SER A 102 12.94 -19.20 7.91
C SER A 102 12.80 -18.15 6.82
N SER A 103 11.72 -17.39 6.87
CA SER A 103 11.50 -16.27 5.97
C SER A 103 11.09 -15.07 6.79
N VAL A 104 11.80 -13.96 6.60
CA VAL A 104 11.47 -12.68 7.27
C VAL A 104 10.69 -11.83 6.29
N VAL A 105 9.54 -11.34 6.74
CA VAL A 105 8.66 -10.49 5.93
C VAL A 105 8.76 -9.07 6.48
N ILE A 106 9.17 -8.14 5.63
CA ILE A 106 9.34 -6.75 6.04
C ILE A 106 8.40 -5.89 5.19
N PRO A 107 7.54 -5.06 5.83
CA PRO A 107 6.72 -4.11 5.06
C PRO A 107 7.61 -3.15 4.27
N ASN A 108 7.24 -2.90 3.01
CA ASN A 108 8.04 -2.05 2.12
C ASN A 108 8.27 -0.65 2.68
N GLN A 109 7.29 -0.10 3.40
CA GLN A 109 7.42 1.21 4.01
C GLN A 109 8.61 1.27 4.98
N LEU A 110 8.77 0.23 5.80
CA LEU A 110 9.88 0.17 6.76
C LEU A 110 11.22 0.06 6.06
N LEU A 111 11.28 -0.66 4.95
CA LEU A 111 12.53 -0.75 4.17
C LEU A 111 12.92 0.59 3.57
N VAL A 112 11.96 1.34 3.04
CA VAL A 112 12.24 2.64 2.41
C VAL A 112 12.61 3.69 3.45
N GLU A 113 11.93 3.69 4.60
CA GLU A 113 12.16 4.66 5.67
C GLU A 113 13.36 4.31 6.55
N GLY A 114 13.66 3.02 6.66
CA GLY A 114 14.74 2.56 7.53
C GLY A 114 16.11 2.73 6.92
N ILE A 115 17.14 2.62 7.77
CA ILE A 115 18.52 2.60 7.33
C ILE A 115 18.83 1.18 6.86
N VAL A 116 18.97 1.01 5.55
CA VAL A 116 19.21 -0.28 4.93
C VAL A 116 20.60 -0.27 4.30
N HIS A 117 21.41 -1.24 4.67
CA HIS A 117 22.70 -1.46 4.05
C HIS A 117 22.57 -2.55 2.99
N ASN A 118 22.68 -2.17 1.73
CA ASN A 118 22.69 -3.12 0.62
C ASN A 118 24.14 -3.49 0.32
N LYS A 119 24.58 -4.61 0.88
CA LYS A 119 25.96 -5.08 0.75
C LYS A 119 26.35 -5.39 -0.69
N SER A 120 25.39 -5.87 -1.48
CA SER A 120 25.66 -6.16 -2.90
C SER A 120 26.02 -4.92 -3.66
N THR A 121 25.30 -3.81 -3.39
CA THR A 121 25.58 -2.51 -4.03
C THR A 121 26.89 -1.92 -3.54
N GLU A 122 27.18 -2.03 -2.24
CA GLU A 122 28.42 -1.58 -1.67
C GLU A 122 29.62 -2.30 -2.28
N ASP A 123 29.53 -3.61 -2.41
CA ASP A 123 30.58 -4.42 -3.04
C ASP A 123 30.81 -4.01 -4.49
N THR A 124 29.74 -3.65 -5.21
CA THR A 124 29.85 -3.20 -6.59
C THR A 124 30.51 -1.82 -6.69
N MET A 125 30.26 -0.96 -5.72
CA MET A 125 30.84 0.39 -5.68
C MET A 125 32.29 0.40 -5.18
N ALA A 126 32.61 -0.59 -4.39
CA ALA A 126 33.98 -0.71 -3.88
C ALA A 126 34.90 -1.33 -4.91
#